data_c0ad2e90a5706323da26f113972aaf91
#
_entry.id   c0ad2e90a5706323da26f113972aaf91
#
_cell.length_a   1.000
_cell.length_b   1.000
_cell.length_c   1.000
_cell.angle_alpha   90.00
_cell.angle_beta   90.00
_cell.angle_gamma   90.00
#
_symmetry.space_group_name_H-M   'P 1'
#
loop_
_entity.id
_entity.type
_entity.pdbx_description
1 polymer ?
#
loop_
_entity_poly.entity_id
_entity_poly.type
_entity_poly.pdbx_seq_one_letter_code
_entity_poly.pdbx_strand_id
1 'polypeptide(L)' 'MRLDKYLKVSRIIKRRTVANEACDAGRVTVNSKTARASYDVKTGDIIEIAFGGRTVKLEVTDVSEAIRKEDAVNLYKIIE' A
#
# COMPACT_ATOMS: atom_id res chain seq x y z
N MET A 1 -4.56 -2.48 9.80
CA MET A 1 -4.98 -3.03 8.48
C MET A 1 -3.80 -3.74 7.83
N ARG A 2 -4.01 -4.92 7.27
CA ARG A 2 -2.96 -5.64 6.56
C ARG A 2 -2.51 -4.85 5.33
N LEU A 3 -1.23 -4.93 5.01
CA LEU A 3 -0.65 -4.21 3.88
C LEU A 3 -1.32 -4.57 2.55
N ASP A 4 -1.56 -5.86 2.30
CA ASP A 4 -2.23 -6.29 1.07
C ASP A 4 -3.65 -5.72 0.96
N LYS A 5 -4.37 -5.70 2.07
CA LYS A 5 -5.71 -5.11 2.11
C LYS A 5 -5.65 -3.59 1.90
N TYR A 6 -4.70 -2.94 2.53
CA TYR A 6 -4.52 -1.49 2.38
C TYR A 6 -4.28 -1.10 0.92
N LEU A 7 -3.40 -1.85 0.23
CA LEU A 7 -3.09 -1.58 -1.18
C LEU A 7 -4.32 -1.74 -2.07
N LYS A 8 -5.19 -2.70 -1.74
CA LYS A 8 -6.42 -2.91 -2.49
C LYS A 8 -7.47 -1.84 -2.17
N VAL A 9 -7.68 -1.55 -0.89
CA VAL A 9 -8.70 -0.57 -0.44
C VAL A 9 -8.35 0.84 -0.93
N SER A 10 -7.08 1.19 -0.92
CA SER A 10 -6.61 2.48 -1.41
C SER A 10 -6.61 2.56 -2.94
N ARG A 11 -6.89 1.44 -3.62
CA ARG A 11 -6.95 1.33 -5.07
C ARG A 11 -5.60 1.54 -5.77
N ILE A 12 -4.53 1.44 -5.03
CA ILE A 12 -3.18 1.45 -5.61
C ILE A 12 -2.98 0.19 -6.43
N ILE A 13 -3.47 -0.95 -5.92
CA ILE A 13 -3.49 -2.23 -6.64
C ILE A 13 -4.94 -2.72 -6.65
N LYS A 14 -5.46 -3.04 -7.83
CA LYS A 14 -6.87 -3.38 -8.00
C LYS A 14 -7.28 -4.70 -7.33
N ARG A 15 -6.38 -5.67 -7.30
CA ARG A 15 -6.66 -7.00 -6.77
C ARG A 15 -5.81 -7.31 -5.57
N ARG A 16 -6.45 -7.80 -4.50
CA ARG A 16 -5.74 -8.14 -3.28
C ARG A 16 -4.73 -9.28 -3.49
N THR A 17 -5.04 -10.23 -4.37
CA THR A 17 -4.10 -11.31 -4.69
C THR A 17 -2.82 -10.76 -5.32
N VAL A 18 -2.94 -9.77 -6.20
CA VAL A 18 -1.79 -9.12 -6.82
C VAL A 18 -0.99 -8.36 -5.75
N ALA A 19 -1.68 -7.69 -4.83
CA ALA A 19 -1.01 -6.98 -3.74
C ALA A 19 -0.24 -7.96 -2.85
N ASN A 20 -0.86 -9.09 -2.53
CA ASN A 20 -0.23 -10.14 -1.72
C ASN A 20 1.03 -10.66 -2.40
N GLU A 21 0.94 -10.96 -3.69
CA GLU A 21 2.08 -11.45 -4.48
C GLU A 21 3.21 -10.44 -4.55
N ALA A 22 2.89 -9.16 -4.72
CA ALA A 22 3.89 -8.11 -4.78
C ALA A 22 4.65 -8.00 -3.45
N CYS A 23 3.92 -8.09 -2.34
CA CYS A 23 4.55 -8.06 -1.01
C CYS A 23 5.47 -9.27 -0.82
N ASP A 24 4.98 -10.47 -1.14
CA ASP A 24 5.74 -11.70 -0.97
C ASP A 24 6.94 -11.78 -1.92
N ALA A 25 6.87 -11.09 -3.05
CA ALA A 25 7.99 -11.02 -3.99
C ALA A 25 9.04 -9.98 -3.58
N GLY A 26 8.84 -9.28 -2.47
CA GLY A 26 9.78 -8.26 -2.00
C GLY A 26 9.72 -6.95 -2.75
N ARG A 27 8.62 -6.69 -3.47
CA ARG A 27 8.46 -5.46 -4.26
C ARG A 27 7.89 -4.31 -3.47
N VAL A 28 7.41 -4.56 -2.26
CA VAL A 28 6.80 -3.55 -1.40
C VAL A 28 7.64 -3.38 -0.15
N THR A 29 8.04 -2.14 0.12
CA THR A 29 8.75 -1.82 1.35
C THR A 29 7.93 -0.83 2.17
N VAL A 30 8.10 -0.89 3.47
CA VAL A 30 7.49 0.06 4.40
C VAL A 30 8.60 0.61 5.27
N ASN A 31 8.74 1.93 5.27
CA ASN A 31 9.82 2.61 6.00
C ASN A 31 11.20 2.04 5.63
N SER A 32 11.38 1.81 4.32
CA SER A 32 12.64 1.32 3.72
C SER A 32 12.98 -0.13 4.03
N LYS A 33 12.02 -0.90 4.58
CA LYS A 33 12.22 -2.32 4.86
C LYS A 33 11.18 -3.14 4.11
N THR A 34 11.60 -4.25 3.51
CA THR A 34 10.68 -5.17 2.84
C THR A 34 9.62 -5.63 3.84
N ALA A 35 8.36 -5.51 3.45
CA ALA A 35 7.24 -5.86 4.30
C ALA A 35 6.43 -7.00 3.70
N ARG A 36 5.91 -7.85 4.55
CA ARG A 36 5.03 -8.95 4.14
C ARG A 36 3.60 -8.43 3.93
N ALA A 37 2.80 -9.21 3.20
CA ALA A 37 1.41 -8.89 2.97
C ALA A 37 0.62 -8.72 4.27
N SER A 38 1.03 -9.41 5.32
CA SER A 38 0.37 -9.36 6.64
C SER A 38 0.82 -8.20 7.52
N TYR A 39 1.78 -7.39 7.06
CA TYR A 39 2.26 -6.25 7.83
C TYR A 39 1.09 -5.33 8.20
N ASP A 40 1.07 -4.86 9.44
CA ASP A 40 0.02 -3.98 9.96
C ASP A 40 0.36 -2.52 9.65
N VAL A 41 -0.30 -1.98 8.62
CA VAL A 41 -0.06 -0.62 8.15
C VAL A 41 -0.59 0.40 9.14
N LYS A 42 0.19 1.45 9.38
CA LYS A 42 -0.17 2.53 10.28
C LYS A 42 -0.05 3.87 9.60
N THR A 43 -0.84 4.84 10.06
CA THR A 43 -0.75 6.22 9.60
C THR A 43 0.68 6.73 9.79
N GLY A 44 1.23 7.35 8.77
CA GLY A 44 2.60 7.85 8.78
C GLY A 44 3.62 6.91 8.14
N ASP A 45 3.23 5.66 7.86
CA ASP A 45 4.14 4.73 7.18
C ASP A 45 4.45 5.21 5.76
N ILE A 46 5.69 5.03 5.35
CA ILE A 46 6.13 5.35 3.98
C ILE A 46 6.23 4.05 3.22
N ILE A 47 5.39 3.89 2.20
CA ILE A 47 5.34 2.67 1.39
C ILE A 47 5.96 2.95 0.03
N GLU A 48 6.84 2.05 -0.43
CA GLU A 48 7.40 2.08 -1.78
C GLU A 48 7.02 0.79 -2.49
N ILE A 49 6.52 0.92 -3.71
CA ILE A 49 6.10 -0.22 -4.52
C ILE A 49 6.84 -0.18 -5.85
N ALA A 50 7.52 -1.27 -6.17
CA ALA A 50 8.21 -1.40 -7.45
C ALA A 50 7.25 -1.98 -8.49
N PHE A 51 6.90 -1.17 -9.48
CA PHE A 51 6.06 -1.57 -10.60
C PHE A 51 6.94 -1.69 -11.86
N GLY A 52 7.47 -2.86 -12.11
CA GLY A 52 8.30 -3.07 -13.29
C GLY A 52 9.42 -2.04 -13.37
N GLY A 53 9.33 -1.12 -14.32
CA GLY A 53 10.37 -0.12 -14.56
C GLY A 53 10.32 1.12 -13.68
N ARG A 54 9.39 1.21 -12.73
CA ARG A 54 9.27 2.41 -11.89
C ARG A 54 8.91 2.06 -10.45
N THR A 55 9.19 2.98 -9.55
CA THR A 55 8.84 2.85 -8.14
C THR A 55 7.88 3.98 -7.77
N VAL A 56 6.81 3.62 -7.05
CA VAL A 56 5.86 4.59 -6.50
C VAL A 56 6.10 4.68 -5.00
N LYS A 57 6.22 5.89 -4.50
CA LYS A 57 6.43 6.14 -3.07
C LYS A 57 5.27 6.96 -2.53
N LEU A 58 4.73 6.54 -1.41
CA LEU A 58 3.56 7.19 -0.82
C LEU A 58 3.63 7.18 0.70
N GLU A 59 2.89 8.10 1.29
CA GLU A 59 2.72 8.16 2.73
C GLU A 59 1.29 7.76 3.09
N VAL A 60 1.14 6.89 4.10
CA VAL A 60 -0.16 6.47 4.61
C VAL A 60 -0.76 7.61 5.43
N THR A 61 -1.91 8.12 4.99
CA THR A 61 -2.58 9.22 5.70
C THR A 61 -3.77 8.74 6.50
N ASP A 62 -4.34 7.58 6.17
CA ASP A 62 -5.46 7.01 6.89
C ASP A 62 -5.49 5.51 6.64
N VAL A 63 -5.98 4.74 7.60
CA VAL A 63 -6.09 3.28 7.52
C VAL A 63 -7.54 2.81 7.74
N SER A 64 -8.52 3.67 7.48
CA SER A 64 -9.92 3.33 7.64
C SER A 64 -10.34 2.22 6.66
N GLU A 65 -11.04 1.20 7.17
CA GLU A 65 -11.55 0.11 6.34
C GLU A 65 -12.91 0.41 5.73
N ALA A 66 -13.69 1.29 6.32
CA ALA A 66 -15.03 1.64 5.88
C ALA A 66 -14.98 2.89 5.00
N ILE A 67 -14.41 2.76 3.81
CA ILE A 67 -14.22 3.90 2.93
C ILE A 67 -14.93 3.68 1.59
N ARG A 68 -15.49 4.75 1.06
CA ARG A 68 -16.14 4.72 -0.25
C ARG A 68 -15.10 4.83 -1.36
N LYS A 69 -15.48 4.44 -2.58
CA LYS A 69 -14.60 4.51 -3.73
C LYS A 69 -14.00 5.90 -3.95
N GLU A 70 -14.84 6.93 -3.85
CA GLU A 70 -14.43 8.31 -4.07
C GLU A 70 -13.48 8.82 -3.00
N ASP A 71 -13.44 8.16 -1.85
CA ASP A 71 -12.58 8.55 -0.74
C ASP A 71 -11.28 7.75 -0.67
N ALA A 72 -11.10 6.77 -1.55
CA ALA A 72 -9.91 5.90 -1.51
C ALA A 72 -8.62 6.70 -1.64
N VAL A 73 -8.63 7.78 -2.40
CA VAL A 73 -7.45 8.65 -2.59
C VAL A 73 -7.03 9.37 -1.32
N ASN A 74 -7.92 9.41 -0.32
CA ASN A 74 -7.61 10.07 0.96
C ASN A 74 -6.87 9.15 1.94
N LEU A 75 -6.64 7.90 1.55
CA LEU A 75 -5.90 6.96 2.39
C LEU A 75 -4.39 7.14 2.27
N TYR A 76 -3.94 7.82 1.23
CA TYR A 76 -2.51 7.99 0.98
C TYR A 76 -2.22 9.32 0.29
N LYS A 77 -0.94 9.69 0.32
CA LYS A 77 -0.43 10.87 -0.36
C LYS A 77 0.82 10.44 -1.13
N ILE A 78 0.84 10.68 -2.43
CA ILE A 78 2.02 10.39 -3.25
C ILE A 78 3.11 11.41 -2.90
N ILE A 79 4.31 10.93 -2.60
CA ILE A 79 5.45 11.78 -2.26
C ILE A 79 6.60 11.66 -3.26
N GLU A 80 6.44 10.78 -4.26
CA GLU A 80 7.44 10.67 -5.31
C GLU A 80 6.87 10.08 -6.57
#